data_48b45a30c85189e61ae71aad8affdcca
#
_entry.id   48b45a30c85189e61ae71aad8affdcca
#
_cell.length_a   1.000
_cell.length_b   1.000
_cell.length_c   1.000
_cell.angle_alpha   90.00
_cell.angle_beta   90.00
_cell.angle_gamma   90.00
#
_symmetry.space_group_name_H-M   'P 1'
#
loop_
_entity.id
_entity.type
_entity.pdbx_description
1 polymer ?
#
loop_
_entity_poly.entity_id
_entity_poly.type
_entity_poly.pdbx_seq_one_letter_code
_entity_poly.pdbx_strand_id
1 'polypeptide(L)'
;MARDGFFTGLDIGTSSIKVLVAEHVNGEMNVIGVSNAKSAGVKDGIIVDIEAASNAIKTAVSQAEEKAGISINLVNVGLPANLLQIEATQGMIPVTSDSKEITDADVENVVKSALTKSMTPDREVITFI
;
A
#
# COMPACT_ATOMS: atom_id res chain seq x y z
N MET A 1 18.12 12.39 2.01
CA MET A 1 17.39 13.59 2.47
C MET A 1 15.93 13.42 2.10
N ALA A 2 15.01 13.48 3.08
CA ALA A 2 13.59 13.51 2.78
C ALA A 2 13.29 14.78 1.98
N ARG A 3 12.52 14.66 0.90
CA ARG A 3 12.10 15.83 0.11
C ARG A 3 11.07 16.61 0.92
N ASP A 4 11.16 17.93 0.91
CA ASP A 4 10.09 18.79 1.43
C ASP A 4 8.78 18.47 0.68
N GLY A 5 7.69 18.39 1.40
CA GLY A 5 6.39 18.03 0.83
C GLY A 5 5.35 17.60 1.86
N PHE A 6 4.18 17.26 1.36
CA PHE A 6 3.09 16.76 2.20
C PHE A 6 3.09 15.23 2.25
N PHE A 7 2.83 14.71 3.43
CA PHE A 7 2.66 13.28 3.68
C PHE A 7 1.28 13.04 4.28
N THR A 8 0.57 12.07 3.73
CA THR A 8 -0.74 11.69 4.26
C THR A 8 -0.73 10.22 4.65
N GLY A 9 -1.08 9.95 5.90
CA GLY A 9 -1.33 8.62 6.42
C GLY A 9 -2.83 8.34 6.48
N LEU A 10 -3.26 7.16 6.02
CA LEU A 10 -4.63 6.67 6.09
C LEU A 10 -4.67 5.35 6.85
N ASP A 11 -5.43 5.31 7.94
CA ASP A 11 -5.71 4.13 8.75
C ASP A 11 -7.18 3.73 8.58
N ILE A 12 -7.41 2.55 7.99
CA ILE A 12 -8.74 2.01 7.71
C ILE A 12 -9.07 0.97 8.79
N GLY A 13 -9.69 1.42 9.87
CA GLY A 13 -10.06 0.56 10.99
C GLY A 13 -11.51 0.10 10.94
N THR A 14 -11.84 -0.92 11.73
CA THR A 14 -13.21 -1.45 11.87
C THR A 14 -14.19 -0.42 12.43
N SER A 15 -13.75 0.40 13.38
CA SER A 15 -14.61 1.37 14.07
C SER A 15 -14.49 2.78 13.51
N SER A 16 -13.31 3.14 13.03
CA SER A 16 -13.04 4.49 12.52
C SER A 16 -11.99 4.47 11.41
N ILE A 17 -12.10 5.44 10.53
CA ILE A 17 -11.10 5.77 9.51
C ILE A 17 -10.42 7.05 9.94
N LYS A 18 -9.09 7.03 10.01
CA LYS A 18 -8.29 8.18 10.43
C LYS A 18 -7.40 8.64 9.30
N VAL A 19 -7.30 9.92 9.11
CA VAL A 19 -6.37 10.54 8.18
C VAL A 19 -5.52 11.54 8.94
N LEU A 20 -4.21 11.51 8.70
CA LEU A 20 -3.26 12.46 9.24
C LEU A 20 -2.49 13.07 8.07
N VAL A 21 -2.47 14.39 8.01
CA VAL A 21 -1.69 15.15 7.04
C VAL A 21 -0.56 15.87 7.76
N ALA A 22 0.65 15.65 7.30
CA ALA A 22 1.83 16.32 7.81
C ALA A 22 2.59 17.02 6.69
N GLU A 23 3.19 18.14 7.01
CA GLU A 23 4.13 18.87 6.16
C GLU A 23 5.55 18.62 6.65
N HIS A 24 6.45 18.32 5.73
CA HIS A 24 7.87 18.20 6.00
C HIS A 24 8.59 19.44 5.49
N VAL A 25 9.16 20.23 6.41
CA VAL A 25 9.89 21.46 6.10
C VAL A 25 11.16 21.51 6.94
N ASN A 26 12.29 21.76 6.31
CA ASN A 26 13.58 21.92 6.98
C ASN A 26 14.00 20.74 7.89
N GLY A 27 13.59 19.52 7.57
CA GLY A 27 13.88 18.33 8.37
C GLY A 27 12.88 18.05 9.51
N GLU A 28 11.87 18.87 9.67
CA GLU A 28 10.82 18.72 10.69
C GLU A 28 9.50 18.31 10.08
N MET A 29 8.75 17.45 10.79
CA MET A 29 7.40 17.02 10.43
C MET A 29 6.37 17.75 11.28
N ASN A 30 5.52 18.54 10.63
CA ASN A 30 4.45 19.30 11.28
C ASN A 30 3.09 18.74 10.87
N VAL A 31 2.26 18.35 11.84
CA VAL A 31 0.89 17.90 11.56
C VAL A 31 0.02 19.11 11.28
N ILE A 32 -0.58 19.13 10.08
CA ILE A 32 -1.42 20.27 9.60
C ILE A 32 -2.90 19.89 9.47
N GLY A 33 -3.23 18.61 9.46
CA GLY A 33 -4.62 18.15 9.39
C GLY A 33 -4.81 16.76 9.97
N VAL A 34 -5.90 16.56 10.70
CA VAL A 34 -6.29 15.25 11.25
C VAL A 34 -7.80 15.09 11.13
N SER A 35 -8.24 13.92 10.66
CA SER A 35 -9.64 13.54 10.70
C SER A 35 -9.84 12.18 11.35
N ASN A 36 -11.06 11.97 11.84
CA ASN A 36 -11.52 10.71 12.39
C ASN A 36 -13.00 10.55 12.05
N ALA A 37 -13.30 9.75 11.04
CA ALA A 37 -14.64 9.47 10.61
C ALA A 37 -15.09 8.07 11.03
N LYS A 38 -16.40 7.89 11.22
CA LYS A 38 -16.97 6.57 11.51
C LYS A 38 -16.72 5.64 10.33
N SER A 39 -16.20 4.44 10.61
CA SER A 39 -16.02 3.41 9.60
C SER A 39 -17.35 2.76 9.21
N ALA A 40 -17.43 2.37 7.95
CA ALA A 40 -18.50 1.54 7.40
C ALA A 40 -17.90 0.56 6.39
N GLY A 41 -18.52 -0.61 6.23
CA GLY A 41 -18.06 -1.63 5.28
C GLY A 41 -16.75 -2.34 5.65
N VAL A 42 -16.25 -2.16 6.89
CA VAL A 42 -15.03 -2.80 7.40
C VAL A 42 -15.38 -3.65 8.62
N LYS A 43 -14.94 -4.90 8.62
CA LYS A 43 -15.10 -5.84 9.74
C LYS A 43 -13.78 -6.56 10.00
N ASP A 44 -13.31 -6.52 11.25
CA ASP A 44 -12.05 -7.15 11.67
C ASP A 44 -10.83 -6.76 10.79
N GLY A 45 -10.82 -5.49 10.33
CA GLY A 45 -9.79 -4.96 9.44
C GLY A 45 -9.93 -5.36 7.97
N ILE A 46 -10.99 -6.11 7.60
CA ILE A 46 -11.25 -6.56 6.24
C ILE A 46 -12.39 -5.75 5.64
N ILE A 47 -12.25 -5.30 4.39
CA ILE A 47 -13.32 -4.63 3.65
C ILE A 47 -14.32 -5.68 3.20
N VAL A 48 -15.54 -5.60 3.74
CA VAL A 48 -16.65 -6.51 3.43
C VAL A 48 -17.72 -5.83 2.55
N ASP A 49 -17.71 -4.50 2.48
CA ASP A 49 -18.54 -3.69 1.60
C ASP A 49 -17.72 -2.54 1.04
N ILE A 50 -17.36 -2.63 -0.23
CA ILE A 50 -16.46 -1.69 -0.91
C ILE A 50 -17.11 -0.31 -1.03
N GLU A 51 -18.41 -0.23 -1.31
CA GLU A 51 -19.12 1.03 -1.50
C GLU A 51 -19.22 1.80 -0.17
N ALA A 52 -19.65 1.12 0.89
CA ALA A 52 -19.72 1.71 2.22
C ALA A 52 -18.34 2.16 2.72
N ALA A 53 -17.29 1.34 2.55
CA ALA A 53 -15.93 1.68 2.92
C ALA A 53 -15.40 2.87 2.12
N SER A 54 -15.63 2.89 0.82
CA SER A 54 -15.21 3.98 -0.07
C SER A 54 -15.83 5.32 0.35
N ASN A 55 -17.13 5.34 0.68
CA ASN A 55 -17.81 6.53 1.12
C ASN A 55 -17.29 7.02 2.48
N ALA A 56 -17.02 6.12 3.41
CA ALA A 56 -16.44 6.45 4.71
C ALA A 56 -15.01 7.02 4.57
N ILE A 57 -14.19 6.43 3.68
CA ILE A 57 -12.84 6.93 3.37
C ILE A 57 -12.92 8.34 2.76
N LYS A 58 -13.78 8.55 1.77
CA LYS A 58 -13.97 9.88 1.16
C LYS A 58 -14.33 10.93 2.20
N THR A 59 -15.23 10.59 3.12
CA THR A 59 -15.61 11.49 4.22
C THR A 59 -14.41 11.84 5.10
N ALA A 60 -13.61 10.85 5.49
CA ALA A 60 -12.42 11.09 6.31
C ALA A 60 -11.38 11.95 5.58
N VAL A 61 -11.13 11.67 4.28
CA VAL A 61 -10.19 12.43 3.45
C VAL A 61 -10.65 13.89 3.31
N SER A 62 -11.91 14.13 2.93
CA SER A 62 -12.43 15.50 2.78
C SER A 62 -12.33 16.32 4.07
N GLN A 63 -12.59 15.71 5.23
CA GLN A 63 -12.42 16.40 6.51
C GLN A 63 -10.96 16.74 6.83
N ALA A 64 -10.01 15.89 6.40
CA ALA A 64 -8.59 16.15 6.57
C ALA A 64 -8.11 17.26 5.61
N GLU A 65 -8.57 17.25 4.36
CA GLU A 65 -8.30 18.29 3.36
C GLU A 65 -8.78 19.67 3.82
N GLU A 66 -10.00 19.75 4.36
CA GLU A 66 -10.56 20.98 4.89
C GLU A 66 -9.70 21.57 6.02
N LYS A 67 -9.22 20.71 6.94
CA LYS A 67 -8.38 21.16 8.05
C LYS A 67 -6.95 21.51 7.64
N ALA A 68 -6.39 20.74 6.70
CA ALA A 68 -5.03 20.95 6.21
C ALA A 68 -4.93 22.10 5.19
N GLY A 69 -6.05 22.48 4.55
CA GLY A 69 -6.07 23.49 3.49
C GLY A 69 -5.41 23.03 2.18
N ILE A 70 -5.28 21.72 1.96
CA ILE A 70 -4.65 21.13 0.76
C ILE A 70 -5.52 20.02 0.18
N SER A 71 -5.33 19.70 -1.09
CA SER A 71 -5.90 18.49 -1.71
C SER A 71 -4.97 17.31 -1.55
N ILE A 72 -5.53 16.16 -1.16
CA ILE A 72 -4.80 14.90 -0.95
C ILE A 72 -4.88 14.05 -2.21
N ASN A 73 -3.74 13.88 -2.88
CA ASN A 73 -3.64 13.08 -4.11
C ASN A 73 -2.91 11.74 -3.91
N LEU A 74 -2.20 11.60 -2.79
CA LEU A 74 -1.43 10.41 -2.45
C LEU A 74 -1.56 10.13 -0.96
N VAL A 75 -1.78 8.88 -0.61
CA VAL A 75 -1.86 8.42 0.77
C VAL A 75 -0.96 7.21 1.01
N ASN A 76 -0.41 7.12 2.21
CA ASN A 76 0.25 5.94 2.73
C ASN A 76 -0.77 5.18 3.58
N VAL A 77 -1.11 3.96 3.18
CA VAL A 77 -2.12 3.14 3.86
C VAL A 77 -1.42 2.09 4.71
N GLY A 78 -1.81 2.00 6.00
CA GLY A 78 -1.43 0.89 6.85
C GLY A 78 -2.28 -0.35 6.53
N LEU A 79 -1.63 -1.47 6.25
CA LEU A 79 -2.31 -2.74 6.04
C LEU A 79 -2.21 -3.62 7.29
N PRO A 80 -3.31 -4.28 7.71
CA PRO A 80 -3.27 -5.23 8.82
C PRO A 80 -2.36 -6.42 8.49
N ALA A 81 -1.50 -6.80 9.42
CA ALA A 81 -0.53 -7.87 9.21
C ALA A 81 -1.17 -9.24 8.89
N ASN A 82 -2.39 -9.49 9.35
CA ASN A 82 -3.15 -10.70 9.06
C ASN A 82 -3.64 -10.81 7.60
N LEU A 83 -3.59 -9.72 6.84
CA LEU A 83 -3.90 -9.71 5.39
C LEU A 83 -2.65 -9.95 4.54
N LEU A 84 -1.46 -9.85 5.13
CA LEU A 84 -0.20 -10.00 4.43
C LEU A 84 0.41 -11.36 4.73
N GLN A 85 0.91 -12.02 3.70
CA GLN A 85 1.71 -13.22 3.82
C GLN A 85 3.07 -12.97 3.16
N ILE A 86 4.13 -13.31 3.88
CA ILE A 86 5.50 -13.28 3.36
C ILE A 86 5.92 -14.72 3.11
N GLU A 87 6.26 -15.01 1.87
CA GLU A 87 6.71 -16.34 1.46
C GLU A 87 8.09 -16.26 0.80
N ALA A 88 8.98 -17.16 1.17
CA ALA A 88 10.21 -17.38 0.43
C ALA A 88 9.95 -18.41 -0.67
N THR A 89 10.26 -18.06 -1.90
CA THR A 89 10.06 -18.95 -3.06
C THR A 89 11.36 -19.06 -3.87
N GLN A 90 11.48 -20.15 -4.63
CA GLN A 90 12.62 -20.38 -5.52
C GLN A 90 12.12 -20.60 -6.94
N GLY A 91 12.67 -19.83 -7.87
CA GLY A 91 12.52 -20.03 -9.30
C GLY A 91 13.76 -20.70 -9.89
N MET A 92 13.57 -21.48 -10.94
CA MET A 92 14.64 -22.09 -11.71
C MET A 92 14.25 -22.11 -13.18
N ILE A 93 15.16 -21.63 -14.03
CA ILE A 93 15.03 -21.71 -15.49
C ILE A 93 16.36 -22.18 -16.10
N PRO A 94 16.35 -22.89 -17.22
CA PRO A 94 17.56 -23.17 -17.96
C PRO A 94 18.07 -21.91 -18.67
N VAL A 95 19.38 -21.69 -18.65
CA VAL A 95 20.04 -20.71 -19.50
C VAL A 95 20.21 -21.34 -20.90
N THR A 96 19.55 -20.78 -21.89
CA THR A 96 19.50 -21.36 -23.25
C THR A 96 20.45 -20.68 -24.25
N SER A 97 21.18 -19.63 -23.81
CA SER A 97 22.17 -18.94 -24.64
C SER A 97 23.37 -19.83 -24.96
N ASP A 98 23.88 -19.79 -26.18
CA ASP A 98 25.08 -20.54 -26.60
C ASP A 98 26.33 -20.13 -25.79
N SER A 99 26.41 -18.89 -25.34
CA SER A 99 27.48 -18.37 -24.49
C SER A 99 27.37 -18.83 -23.05
N LYS A 100 26.24 -19.40 -22.61
CA LYS A 100 25.88 -19.72 -21.21
C LYS A 100 25.97 -18.53 -20.26
N GLU A 101 25.97 -17.33 -20.78
CA GLU A 101 25.92 -16.12 -19.99
C GLU A 101 24.46 -15.84 -19.57
N ILE A 102 24.29 -15.40 -18.32
CA ILE A 102 22.98 -14.99 -17.79
C ILE A 102 22.67 -13.60 -18.34
N THR A 103 21.50 -13.47 -18.96
CA THR A 103 20.98 -12.21 -19.50
C THR A 103 19.93 -11.61 -18.58
N ASP A 104 19.62 -10.31 -18.74
CA ASP A 104 18.53 -9.64 -18.02
C ASP A 104 17.17 -10.35 -18.25
N ALA A 105 16.96 -10.88 -19.45
CA ALA A 105 15.77 -11.66 -19.77
C ALA A 105 15.68 -12.97 -18.95
N ASP A 106 16.82 -13.61 -18.69
CA ASP A 106 16.85 -14.82 -17.82
C ASP A 106 16.49 -14.43 -16.38
N VAL A 107 16.98 -13.30 -15.90
CA VAL A 107 16.63 -12.79 -14.55
C VAL A 107 15.13 -12.50 -14.46
N GLU A 108 14.56 -11.82 -15.42
CA GLU A 108 13.10 -11.57 -15.45
C GLU A 108 12.29 -12.87 -15.48
N ASN A 109 12.70 -13.84 -16.27
CA ASN A 109 12.00 -15.10 -16.41
C ASN A 109 12.09 -15.96 -15.15
N VAL A 110 13.22 -15.98 -14.45
CA VAL A 110 13.35 -16.73 -13.19
C VAL A 110 12.51 -16.10 -12.09
N VAL A 111 12.43 -14.78 -12.03
CA VAL A 111 11.53 -14.07 -11.11
C VAL A 111 10.07 -14.41 -11.40
N LYS A 112 9.64 -14.34 -12.66
CA LYS A 112 8.28 -14.76 -13.06
C LYS A 112 7.98 -16.21 -12.68
N SER A 113 8.93 -17.12 -12.91
CA SER A 113 8.79 -18.53 -12.51
C SER A 113 8.62 -18.70 -11.01
N ALA A 114 9.39 -17.97 -10.22
CA ALA A 114 9.30 -17.99 -8.76
C ALA A 114 7.93 -17.48 -8.28
N LEU A 115 7.47 -16.35 -8.81
CA LEU A 115 6.20 -15.73 -8.43
C LEU A 115 5.00 -16.62 -8.78
N THR A 116 5.01 -17.25 -9.96
CA THR A 116 3.90 -18.12 -10.41
C THR A 116 3.73 -19.35 -9.51
N LYS A 117 4.80 -19.85 -8.91
CA LYS A 117 4.76 -21.02 -8.01
C LYS A 117 4.08 -20.75 -6.68
N SER A 118 4.13 -19.52 -6.19
CA SER A 118 3.62 -19.12 -4.88
C SER A 118 2.18 -18.62 -4.91
N MET A 119 1.64 -18.37 -6.10
CA MET A 119 0.32 -17.74 -6.23
C MET A 119 -0.82 -18.77 -6.14
N THR A 120 -1.68 -18.57 -5.15
CA THR A 120 -3.02 -19.16 -5.13
C THR A 120 -4.02 -18.20 -5.79
N PRO A 121 -5.17 -18.71 -6.33
CA PRO A 121 -6.14 -17.88 -7.06
C PRO A 121 -6.77 -16.73 -6.25
N ASP A 122 -6.67 -16.78 -4.93
CA ASP A 122 -7.23 -15.82 -3.98
C ASP A 122 -6.22 -14.77 -3.51
N ARG A 123 -5.00 -14.77 -4.08
CA ARG A 123 -3.90 -13.90 -3.65
C ARG A 123 -3.26 -13.17 -4.81
N GLU A 124 -2.75 -12.00 -4.50
CA GLU A 124 -1.99 -11.17 -5.43
C GLU A 124 -0.65 -10.78 -4.82
N VAL A 125 0.39 -10.79 -5.64
CA VAL A 125 1.73 -10.33 -5.22
C VAL A 125 1.74 -8.80 -5.21
N ILE A 126 1.94 -8.22 -4.03
CA ILE A 126 2.05 -6.76 -3.88
C ILE A 126 3.47 -6.31 -4.23
N THR A 127 4.48 -7.03 -3.75
CA THR A 127 5.89 -6.73 -4.00
C THR A 127 6.77 -7.96 -3.75
N PHE A 128 7.99 -7.92 -4.25
CA PHE A 128 9.05 -8.88 -3.96
C PHE A 128 10.37 -8.13 -3.68
N ILE A 129 11.24 -8.75 -2.92
CA ILE A 129 12.56 -8.24 -2.53
C ILE A 129 13.62 -9.30 -2.83
#